data_103600e3454279e32384df1e3d2550c6
#
_entry.id   103600e3454279e32384df1e3d2550c6
#
_cell.length_a   1.000
_cell.length_b   1.000
_cell.length_c   1.000
_cell.angle_alpha   90.00
_cell.angle_beta   90.00
_cell.angle_gamma   90.00
#
_symmetry.space_group_name_H-M   'P 1'
#
loop_
_entity.id
_entity.type
_entity.pdbx_description
1 polymer ?
#
loop_
_entity_poly.entity_id
_entity_poly.type
_entity_poly.pdbx_seq_one_letter_code
_entity_poly.pdbx_strand_id
1 'polypeptide(L)'
;MASNQTKDRAMIHVDKLQLVFFFLISYLLSRVFVRFELPKRLVWWLIEEKHITISKLSWFIIFGTALLSMLIANVVTLMTMIPVLELVQKQYRGSPKNESRFGTLMILSAVWGANIGGMGMLTGTTTNGILVALYEAYKFPISRQFTFLSWMTWAMPLSFILCLGGWLILMRVFNPKSSMKGGELRSELCCEGPISRGERISIILAIIFISSATLLSTGVSLINAYQNRVAAEECQAFNWLQNSMLILSIVWTLAFLYIFFIHKFRLEDGKPRGILLPKEYILHDLPRKGLLWIAAGGVVTLILVTLKVPKAVAGLAVTWITNERSAFLLLLIVGAIATFATELMSNTVIQIAMFISLFPLTKVYPDIGWQTMLVITLTSGCAFMSPIATPSNGLGFGSIKKLSLPHMLTAGMLMNIFSLVAITAWVNYVVPIVLTWFA
;
A
#
# COMPACT_ATOMS: atom_id res chain seq x y z
N MET A 1 -7.85 -37.89 23.59
CA MET A 1 -7.06 -36.72 23.16
C MET A 1 -6.71 -36.71 21.67
N ALA A 2 -6.82 -37.79 20.91
CA ALA A 2 -6.50 -37.81 19.46
C ALA A 2 -7.62 -37.36 18.53
N SER A 3 -8.87 -37.24 18.97
CA SER A 3 -10.02 -36.87 18.11
C SER A 3 -10.19 -35.35 17.90
N ASN A 4 -9.56 -34.53 18.73
CA ASN A 4 -9.64 -33.06 18.58
C ASN A 4 -8.60 -32.48 17.61
N GLN A 5 -7.50 -33.19 17.35
CA GLN A 5 -6.46 -32.70 16.42
C GLN A 5 -6.83 -32.86 14.93
N THR A 6 -7.78 -33.74 14.61
CA THR A 6 -8.25 -33.94 13.22
C THR A 6 -9.35 -32.98 12.80
N LYS A 7 -10.09 -32.38 13.75
CA LYS A 7 -11.11 -31.35 13.45
C LYS A 7 -10.52 -29.98 13.12
N ASP A 8 -9.33 -29.64 13.60
CA ASP A 8 -8.67 -28.36 13.32
C ASP A 8 -8.07 -28.26 11.90
N ARG A 9 -7.99 -29.38 11.15
CA ARG A 9 -7.34 -29.39 9.82
C ARG A 9 -8.22 -28.97 8.65
N ALA A 10 -9.51 -28.75 8.83
CA ALA A 10 -10.44 -28.48 7.74
C ALA A 10 -11.28 -27.18 7.87
N MET A 11 -11.10 -26.38 8.92
CA MET A 11 -11.77 -25.08 8.96
C MET A 11 -11.01 -24.10 8.07
N ILE A 12 -11.54 -23.84 6.88
CA ILE A 12 -11.14 -22.69 6.07
C ILE A 12 -11.51 -21.46 6.88
N HIS A 13 -10.48 -20.75 7.38
CA HIS A 13 -10.71 -19.50 8.10
C HIS A 13 -11.33 -18.48 7.14
N VAL A 14 -12.59 -18.15 7.38
CA VAL A 14 -13.42 -17.25 6.54
C VAL A 14 -12.69 -15.92 6.31
N ASP A 15 -12.03 -15.41 7.35
CA ASP A 15 -11.26 -14.15 7.32
C ASP A 15 -10.16 -14.15 6.24
N LYS A 16 -9.45 -15.26 6.07
CA LYS A 16 -8.37 -15.38 5.07
C LYS A 16 -8.89 -15.36 3.65
N LEU A 17 -9.96 -16.13 3.40
CA LEU A 17 -10.55 -16.19 2.08
C LEU A 17 -11.18 -14.83 1.71
N GLN A 18 -11.79 -14.16 2.67
CA GLN A 18 -12.33 -12.82 2.52
C GLN A 18 -11.25 -11.80 2.11
N LEU A 19 -10.07 -11.85 2.75
CA LEU A 19 -8.95 -10.99 2.37
C LEU A 19 -8.48 -11.24 0.94
N VAL A 20 -8.37 -12.50 0.50
CA VAL A 20 -8.03 -12.82 -0.90
C VAL A 20 -9.05 -12.22 -1.87
N PHE A 21 -10.33 -12.28 -1.53
CA PHE A 21 -11.41 -11.66 -2.33
C PHE A 21 -11.27 -10.13 -2.37
N PHE A 22 -10.96 -9.50 -1.25
CA PHE A 22 -10.73 -8.05 -1.21
C PHE A 22 -9.54 -7.64 -2.06
N PHE A 23 -8.42 -8.35 -2.01
CA PHE A 23 -7.27 -8.09 -2.86
C PHE A 23 -7.60 -8.26 -4.34
N LEU A 24 -8.33 -9.32 -4.71
CA LEU A 24 -8.74 -9.56 -6.09
C LEU A 24 -9.61 -8.41 -6.62
N ILE A 25 -10.65 -8.04 -5.90
CA ILE A 25 -11.56 -6.98 -6.32
C ILE A 25 -10.88 -5.61 -6.32
N SER A 26 -10.04 -5.32 -5.34
CA SER A 26 -9.21 -4.10 -5.31
C SER A 26 -8.31 -4.00 -6.55
N TYR A 27 -7.65 -5.09 -6.93
CA TYR A 27 -6.83 -5.13 -8.14
C TYR A 27 -7.67 -4.86 -9.39
N LEU A 28 -8.81 -5.52 -9.57
CA LEU A 28 -9.68 -5.33 -10.73
C LEU A 28 -10.25 -3.90 -10.77
N LEU A 29 -10.64 -3.36 -9.64
CA LEU A 29 -11.10 -1.96 -9.52
C LEU A 29 -10.00 -0.98 -9.95
N SER A 30 -8.75 -1.25 -9.57
CA SER A 30 -7.62 -0.46 -10.00
C SER A 30 -7.48 -0.40 -11.53
N ARG A 31 -7.73 -1.52 -12.21
CA ARG A 31 -7.71 -1.59 -13.69
C ARG A 31 -8.84 -0.79 -14.34
N VAL A 32 -9.99 -0.72 -13.68
CA VAL A 32 -11.10 0.15 -14.09
C VAL A 32 -10.69 1.63 -14.00
N PHE A 33 -9.98 2.02 -12.93
CA PHE A 33 -9.47 3.38 -12.76
C PHE A 33 -8.45 3.76 -13.84
N VAL A 34 -7.57 2.83 -14.23
CA VAL A 34 -6.65 3.01 -15.36
C VAL A 34 -7.41 3.25 -16.65
N ARG A 35 -8.42 2.42 -16.94
CA ARG A 35 -9.22 2.54 -18.16
C ARG A 35 -9.90 3.89 -18.33
N PHE A 36 -10.46 4.42 -17.25
CA PHE A 36 -11.18 5.72 -17.26
C PHE A 36 -10.30 6.91 -16.88
N GLU A 37 -8.98 6.73 -16.82
CA GLU A 37 -8.01 7.80 -16.57
C GLU A 37 -8.32 8.65 -15.32
N LEU A 38 -8.95 8.07 -14.30
CA LEU A 38 -9.30 8.76 -13.06
C LEU A 38 -8.13 9.52 -12.40
N PRO A 39 -6.88 9.02 -12.42
CA PRO A 39 -5.74 9.77 -11.89
C PRO A 39 -5.49 11.08 -12.60
N LYS A 40 -5.68 11.15 -13.93
CA LYS A 40 -5.58 12.41 -14.69
C LYS A 40 -6.66 13.40 -14.23
N ARG A 41 -7.89 12.95 -14.05
CA ARG A 41 -9.01 13.76 -13.56
C ARG A 41 -8.75 14.29 -12.15
N LEU A 42 -8.20 13.45 -11.25
CA LEU A 42 -7.83 13.86 -9.90
C LEU A 42 -6.82 15.01 -9.94
N VAL A 43 -5.75 14.86 -10.73
CA VAL A 43 -4.72 15.90 -10.87
C VAL A 43 -5.31 17.16 -11.50
N TRP A 44 -6.19 17.01 -12.50
CA TRP A 44 -6.88 18.14 -13.14
C TRP A 44 -7.72 18.95 -12.16
N TRP A 45 -8.43 18.32 -11.22
CA TRP A 45 -9.19 19.02 -10.18
C TRP A 45 -8.30 19.76 -9.18
N LEU A 46 -7.09 19.27 -8.95
CA LEU A 46 -6.17 19.85 -7.99
C LEU A 46 -5.35 21.02 -8.57
N ILE A 47 -5.30 21.16 -9.90
CA ILE A 47 -4.53 22.22 -10.57
C ILE A 47 -5.41 23.46 -10.76
N GLU A 48 -4.94 24.59 -10.22
CA GLU A 48 -5.56 25.90 -10.43
C GLU A 48 -5.24 26.46 -11.84
N GLU A 49 -6.19 27.23 -12.42
CA GLU A 49 -6.09 27.70 -13.81
C GLU A 49 -4.95 28.70 -14.05
N LYS A 50 -4.61 29.55 -13.06
CA LYS A 50 -3.66 30.63 -13.27
C LYS A 50 -2.20 30.24 -13.12
N HIS A 51 -1.80 29.91 -11.89
CA HIS A 51 -0.42 29.54 -11.57
C HIS A 51 -0.40 28.50 -10.47
N ILE A 52 0.45 27.49 -10.64
CA ILE A 52 0.72 26.50 -9.60
C ILE A 52 2.20 26.55 -9.22
N THR A 53 2.49 26.66 -7.93
CA THR A 53 3.86 26.53 -7.43
C THR A 53 4.28 25.06 -7.48
N ILE A 54 5.56 24.81 -7.74
CA ILE A 54 6.09 23.42 -7.74
C ILE A 54 5.88 22.75 -6.39
N SER A 55 5.94 23.50 -5.30
CA SER A 55 5.65 23.02 -3.95
C SER A 55 4.21 22.50 -3.82
N LYS A 56 3.22 23.27 -4.30
CA LYS A 56 1.80 22.89 -4.28
C LYS A 56 1.54 21.70 -5.21
N LEU A 57 2.20 21.64 -6.37
CA LEU A 57 2.10 20.52 -7.29
C LEU A 57 2.67 19.23 -6.67
N SER A 58 3.84 19.31 -6.04
CA SER A 58 4.42 18.18 -5.31
C SER A 58 3.52 17.69 -4.17
N TRP A 59 2.88 18.63 -3.42
CA TRP A 59 1.88 18.28 -2.41
C TRP A 59 0.72 17.49 -3.02
N PHE A 60 0.13 17.96 -4.11
CA PHE A 60 -0.98 17.29 -4.76
C PHE A 60 -0.58 15.92 -5.32
N ILE A 61 0.64 15.79 -5.85
CA ILE A 61 1.11 14.50 -6.35
C ILE A 61 1.31 13.51 -5.20
N ILE A 62 1.97 13.87 -4.10
CA ILE A 62 2.23 12.92 -3.00
C ILE A 62 0.93 12.49 -2.33
N PHE A 63 0.03 13.42 -2.00
CA PHE A 63 -1.25 13.10 -1.36
C PHE A 63 -2.24 12.43 -2.31
N GLY A 64 -2.34 12.90 -3.55
CA GLY A 64 -3.21 12.29 -4.56
C GLY A 64 -2.78 10.86 -4.89
N THR A 65 -1.47 10.63 -5.04
CA THR A 65 -0.94 9.29 -5.28
C THR A 65 -1.13 8.39 -4.04
N ALA A 66 -0.95 8.92 -2.84
CA ALA A 66 -1.21 8.17 -1.61
C ALA A 66 -2.68 7.76 -1.48
N LEU A 67 -3.60 8.68 -1.73
CA LEU A 67 -5.04 8.40 -1.70
C LEU A 67 -5.43 7.30 -2.70
N LEU A 68 -4.89 7.38 -3.92
CA LEU A 68 -5.10 6.34 -4.93
C LEU A 68 -4.51 5.01 -4.48
N SER A 69 -3.30 5.02 -3.89
CA SER A 69 -2.59 3.80 -3.48
C SER A 69 -3.20 3.12 -2.26
N MET A 70 -4.03 3.79 -1.50
CA MET A 70 -4.86 3.15 -0.47
C MET A 70 -5.85 2.14 -1.08
N LEU A 71 -6.38 2.47 -2.26
CA LEU A 71 -7.40 1.65 -2.95
C LEU A 71 -6.80 0.71 -4.00
N ILE A 72 -5.65 1.06 -4.52
CA ILE A 72 -5.02 0.45 -5.70
C ILE A 72 -3.60 0.03 -5.32
N ALA A 73 -3.15 -1.14 -5.76
CA ALA A 73 -1.78 -1.58 -5.53
C ALA A 73 -0.75 -0.54 -6.01
N ASN A 74 0.31 -0.30 -5.21
CA ASN A 74 1.33 0.73 -5.43
C ASN A 74 1.85 0.79 -6.87
N VAL A 75 2.14 -0.38 -7.45
CA VAL A 75 2.64 -0.51 -8.82
C VAL A 75 1.65 0.05 -9.83
N VAL A 76 0.38 -0.32 -9.70
CA VAL A 76 -0.69 0.13 -10.61
C VAL A 76 -0.94 1.62 -10.44
N THR A 77 -0.98 2.11 -9.20
CA THR A 77 -1.11 3.54 -8.90
C THR A 77 -0.01 4.34 -9.59
N LEU A 78 1.23 3.90 -9.48
CA LEU A 78 2.34 4.62 -10.11
C LEU A 78 2.26 4.56 -11.64
N MET A 79 1.90 3.41 -12.23
CA MET A 79 1.70 3.29 -13.67
C MET A 79 0.65 4.27 -14.19
N THR A 80 -0.42 4.51 -13.44
CA THR A 80 -1.45 5.48 -13.83
C THR A 80 -1.00 6.93 -13.68
N MET A 81 -0.03 7.20 -12.79
CA MET A 81 0.53 8.54 -12.58
C MET A 81 1.65 8.88 -13.57
N ILE A 82 2.35 7.90 -14.15
CA ILE A 82 3.46 8.14 -15.10
C ILE A 82 3.06 9.07 -16.26
N PRO A 83 1.94 8.88 -16.99
CA PRO A 83 1.55 9.79 -18.06
C PRO A 83 1.33 11.23 -17.58
N VAL A 84 0.78 11.40 -16.37
CA VAL A 84 0.61 12.73 -15.75
C VAL A 84 1.96 13.37 -15.46
N LEU A 85 2.90 12.59 -14.89
CA LEU A 85 4.24 13.09 -14.59
C LEU A 85 5.03 13.44 -15.86
N GLU A 86 4.87 12.70 -16.94
CA GLU A 86 5.48 13.00 -18.25
C GLU A 86 4.93 14.31 -18.82
N LEU A 87 3.62 14.56 -18.73
CA LEU A 87 3.00 15.82 -19.13
C LEU A 87 3.54 16.99 -18.31
N VAL A 88 3.60 16.84 -16.99
CA VAL A 88 4.14 17.85 -16.07
C VAL A 88 5.61 18.15 -16.39
N GLN A 89 6.42 17.14 -16.72
CA GLN A 89 7.83 17.33 -17.09
C GLN A 89 7.99 18.03 -18.43
N LYS A 90 7.14 17.76 -19.43
CA LYS A 90 7.18 18.44 -20.75
C LYS A 90 6.88 19.93 -20.66
N GLN A 91 6.03 20.32 -19.73
CA GLN A 91 5.64 21.72 -19.49
C GLN A 91 6.71 22.52 -18.73
N TYR A 92 7.58 21.83 -17.98
CA TYR A 92 8.62 22.51 -17.23
C TYR A 92 9.75 22.98 -18.15
N ARG A 93 9.96 24.29 -18.24
CA ARG A 93 11.04 24.92 -18.99
C ARG A 93 12.11 25.44 -18.04
N GLY A 94 13.27 24.82 -18.04
CA GLY A 94 14.38 25.19 -17.18
C GLY A 94 15.73 24.80 -17.80
N SER A 95 16.82 25.12 -17.11
CA SER A 95 18.13 24.59 -17.49
C SER A 95 18.16 23.06 -17.33
N PRO A 96 19.02 22.32 -18.06
CA PRO A 96 19.08 20.85 -17.97
C PRO A 96 19.27 20.30 -16.53
N LYS A 97 19.98 21.07 -15.68
CA LYS A 97 20.15 20.75 -14.26
C LYS A 97 18.85 20.91 -13.46
N ASN A 98 18.11 21.97 -13.73
CA ASN A 98 16.83 22.22 -13.06
C ASN A 98 15.75 21.24 -13.54
N GLU A 99 15.74 20.85 -14.80
CA GLU A 99 14.84 19.82 -15.34
C GLU A 99 15.08 18.46 -14.67
N SER A 100 16.34 18.06 -14.49
CA SER A 100 16.68 16.82 -13.76
C SER A 100 16.22 16.86 -12.30
N ARG A 101 16.43 17.99 -11.61
CA ARG A 101 15.96 18.17 -10.21
C ARG A 101 14.44 18.16 -10.13
N PHE A 102 13.77 18.86 -11.02
CA PHE A 102 12.31 18.92 -11.09
C PHE A 102 11.72 17.54 -11.38
N GLY A 103 12.20 16.82 -12.39
CA GLY A 103 11.76 15.46 -12.70
C GLY A 103 11.95 14.51 -11.51
N THR A 104 13.11 14.60 -10.82
CA THR A 104 13.38 13.79 -9.63
C THR A 104 12.42 14.12 -8.50
N LEU A 105 12.12 15.40 -8.25
CA LEU A 105 11.15 15.83 -7.24
C LEU A 105 9.76 15.25 -7.51
N MET A 106 9.27 15.37 -8.75
CA MET A 106 7.93 14.91 -9.13
C MET A 106 7.79 13.39 -8.97
N ILE A 107 8.81 12.63 -9.41
CA ILE A 107 8.74 11.17 -9.30
C ILE A 107 8.89 10.69 -7.86
N LEU A 108 9.74 11.33 -7.04
CA LEU A 108 9.81 11.02 -5.62
C LEU A 108 8.48 11.29 -4.92
N SER A 109 7.80 12.41 -5.25
CA SER A 109 6.47 12.68 -4.72
C SER A 109 5.48 11.57 -5.05
N ALA A 110 5.48 11.05 -6.28
CA ALA A 110 4.58 9.98 -6.69
C ALA A 110 4.97 8.61 -6.07
N VAL A 111 6.24 8.25 -6.10
CA VAL A 111 6.75 6.97 -5.55
C VAL A 111 6.52 6.90 -4.04
N TRP A 112 6.86 7.97 -3.31
CA TRP A 112 6.63 8.02 -1.87
C TRP A 112 5.15 8.01 -1.54
N GLY A 113 4.34 8.79 -2.28
CA GLY A 113 2.89 8.74 -2.14
C GLY A 113 2.33 7.34 -2.33
N ALA A 114 2.78 6.60 -3.37
CA ALA A 114 2.35 5.24 -3.61
C ALA A 114 2.75 4.28 -2.48
N ASN A 115 4.01 4.31 -2.05
CA ASN A 115 4.50 3.41 -0.99
C ASN A 115 3.82 3.71 0.37
N ILE A 116 3.68 4.99 0.73
CA ILE A 116 3.02 5.41 1.97
C ILE A 116 1.51 5.11 1.93
N GLY A 117 0.84 5.43 0.82
CA GLY A 117 -0.60 5.20 0.68
C GLY A 117 -0.98 3.75 0.82
N GLY A 118 -0.17 2.84 0.28
CA GLY A 118 -0.39 1.40 0.41
C GLY A 118 -0.42 0.89 1.86
N MET A 119 0.21 1.59 2.80
CA MET A 119 0.13 1.26 4.24
C MET A 119 -1.22 1.66 4.85
N GLY A 120 -1.88 2.68 4.29
CA GLY A 120 -3.10 3.27 4.86
C GLY A 120 -4.32 2.37 4.84
N MET A 121 -4.37 1.39 3.95
CA MET A 121 -5.41 0.36 3.90
C MET A 121 -4.83 -1.05 3.91
N LEU A 122 -5.57 -1.97 4.49
CA LEU A 122 -5.15 -3.37 4.59
C LEU A 122 -4.88 -4.00 3.21
N THR A 123 -5.66 -3.67 2.20
CA THR A 123 -5.53 -4.16 0.82
C THR A 123 -4.55 -3.37 -0.05
N GLY A 124 -3.96 -2.30 0.47
CA GLY A 124 -3.08 -1.42 -0.31
C GLY A 124 -1.74 -2.06 -0.71
N THR A 125 -1.18 -2.94 0.13
CA THR A 125 0.05 -3.69 -0.19
C THR A 125 -0.07 -5.16 0.19
N THR A 126 0.69 -6.02 -0.52
CA THR A 126 0.77 -7.46 -0.21
C THR A 126 1.40 -7.73 1.16
N THR A 127 2.31 -6.87 1.63
CA THR A 127 2.95 -7.01 2.94
C THR A 127 1.95 -6.91 4.09
N ASN A 128 0.92 -6.07 3.97
CA ASN A 128 -0.15 -5.99 4.97
C ASN A 128 -0.94 -7.31 5.06
N GLY A 129 -1.28 -7.91 3.92
CA GLY A 129 -1.97 -9.21 3.89
C GLY A 129 -1.12 -10.34 4.45
N ILE A 130 0.19 -10.34 4.17
CA ILE A 130 1.14 -11.30 4.74
C ILE A 130 1.21 -11.17 6.27
N LEU A 131 1.23 -9.93 6.80
CA LEU A 131 1.20 -9.72 8.26
C LEU A 131 0.01 -10.41 8.91
N VAL A 132 -1.20 -10.14 8.39
CA VAL A 132 -2.42 -10.74 8.96
C VAL A 132 -2.39 -12.25 8.84
N ALA A 133 -1.97 -12.79 7.69
CA ALA A 133 -1.82 -14.22 7.50
C ALA A 133 -0.81 -14.85 8.48
N LEU A 134 0.30 -14.17 8.76
CA LEU A 134 1.30 -14.63 9.70
C LEU A 134 0.84 -14.52 11.16
N TYR A 135 0.13 -13.43 11.52
CA TYR A 135 -0.45 -13.32 12.86
C TYR A 135 -1.39 -14.50 13.18
N GLU A 136 -2.18 -14.92 12.21
CA GLU A 136 -3.03 -16.08 12.40
C GLU A 136 -2.25 -17.39 12.40
N ALA A 137 -1.31 -17.58 11.45
CA ALA A 137 -0.49 -18.78 11.38
C ALA A 137 0.28 -19.04 12.68
N TYR A 138 0.75 -17.97 13.32
CA TYR A 138 1.45 -18.02 14.60
C TYR A 138 0.54 -17.84 15.81
N LYS A 139 -0.79 -17.77 15.60
CA LYS A 139 -1.81 -17.68 16.66
C LYS A 139 -1.60 -16.49 17.62
N PHE A 140 -1.24 -15.32 17.08
CA PHE A 140 -1.19 -14.11 17.89
C PHE A 140 -2.60 -13.72 18.35
N PRO A 141 -2.84 -13.52 19.67
CA PRO A 141 -4.17 -13.15 20.17
C PRO A 141 -4.72 -11.86 19.54
N ILE A 142 -3.82 -10.92 19.21
CA ILE A 142 -4.15 -9.64 18.58
C ILE A 142 -4.69 -9.76 17.14
N SER A 143 -4.51 -10.93 16.48
CA SER A 143 -4.92 -11.12 15.07
C SER A 143 -6.38 -10.76 14.82
N ARG A 144 -7.25 -11.00 15.82
CA ARG A 144 -8.70 -10.74 15.74
C ARG A 144 -9.04 -9.25 15.72
N GLN A 145 -8.17 -8.39 16.24
CA GLN A 145 -8.36 -6.94 16.28
C GLN A 145 -7.89 -6.28 14.97
N PHE A 146 -7.10 -6.97 14.14
CA PHE A 146 -6.67 -6.47 12.83
C PHE A 146 -7.73 -6.72 11.77
N THR A 147 -8.79 -5.92 11.81
CA THR A 147 -9.86 -5.89 10.83
C THR A 147 -9.60 -4.81 9.78
N PHE A 148 -10.37 -4.80 8.70
CA PHE A 148 -10.26 -3.75 7.68
C PHE A 148 -10.50 -2.36 8.27
N LEU A 149 -11.52 -2.22 9.14
CA LEU A 149 -11.86 -0.96 9.78
C LEU A 149 -10.82 -0.53 10.82
N SER A 150 -10.39 -1.44 11.72
CA SER A 150 -9.38 -1.11 12.72
C SER A 150 -8.07 -0.68 12.08
N TRP A 151 -7.67 -1.37 10.98
CA TRP A 151 -6.50 -0.99 10.20
C TRP A 151 -6.61 0.45 9.70
N MET A 152 -7.71 0.82 9.04
CA MET A 152 -7.91 2.17 8.53
C MET A 152 -7.81 3.24 9.64
N THR A 153 -8.37 2.95 10.81
CA THR A 153 -8.46 3.92 11.91
C THR A 153 -7.10 4.39 12.39
N TRP A 154 -6.09 3.51 12.45
CA TRP A 154 -4.73 3.89 12.86
C TRP A 154 -3.77 4.13 11.68
N ALA A 155 -3.96 3.43 10.56
CA ALA A 155 -3.01 3.47 9.45
C ALA A 155 -3.19 4.68 8.53
N MET A 156 -4.44 5.16 8.31
CA MET A 156 -4.68 6.37 7.50
C MET A 156 -4.06 7.62 8.14
N PRO A 157 -4.24 7.92 9.44
CA PRO A 157 -3.57 9.06 10.06
C PRO A 157 -2.05 8.97 10.00
N LEU A 158 -1.48 7.77 10.20
CA LEU A 158 -0.04 7.55 10.04
C LEU A 158 0.42 7.87 8.61
N SER A 159 -0.29 7.37 7.60
CA SER A 159 0.02 7.64 6.19
C SER A 159 -0.04 9.14 5.88
N PHE A 160 -1.01 9.87 6.45
CA PHE A 160 -1.08 11.32 6.30
C PHE A 160 0.15 12.02 6.90
N ILE A 161 0.58 11.64 8.11
CA ILE A 161 1.77 12.17 8.78
C ILE A 161 3.03 11.89 7.93
N LEU A 162 3.17 10.67 7.40
CA LEU A 162 4.29 10.30 6.54
C LEU A 162 4.31 11.08 5.23
N CYS A 163 3.15 11.31 4.60
CA CYS A 163 3.05 12.14 3.40
C CYS A 163 3.43 13.59 3.68
N LEU A 164 2.95 14.16 4.80
CA LEU A 164 3.31 15.52 5.22
C LEU A 164 4.81 15.65 5.46
N GLY A 165 5.40 14.74 6.24
CA GLY A 165 6.84 14.71 6.50
C GLY A 165 7.65 14.54 5.22
N GLY A 166 7.23 13.62 4.35
CA GLY A 166 7.85 13.41 3.05
C GLY A 166 7.83 14.66 2.17
N TRP A 167 6.67 15.33 2.08
CA TRP A 167 6.57 16.61 1.37
C TRP A 167 7.49 17.68 1.96
N LEU A 168 7.56 17.84 3.29
CA LEU A 168 8.45 18.79 3.95
C LEU A 168 9.93 18.51 3.65
N ILE A 169 10.33 17.23 3.67
CA ILE A 169 11.69 16.80 3.31
C ILE A 169 11.99 17.16 1.86
N LEU A 170 11.08 16.84 0.92
CA LEU A 170 11.24 17.18 -0.48
C LEU A 170 11.38 18.70 -0.69
N MET A 171 10.58 19.50 0.00
CA MET A 171 10.68 20.96 -0.08
C MET A 171 12.02 21.48 0.46
N ARG A 172 12.56 20.88 1.51
CA ARG A 172 13.88 21.27 2.07
C ARG A 172 15.04 20.88 1.15
N VAL A 173 15.02 19.66 0.59
CA VAL A 173 16.11 19.13 -0.25
C VAL A 173 16.12 19.78 -1.64
N PHE A 174 14.96 19.94 -2.26
CA PHE A 174 14.86 20.47 -3.62
C PHE A 174 14.74 21.98 -3.68
N ASN A 175 14.21 22.63 -2.66
CA ASN A 175 13.97 24.08 -2.55
C ASN A 175 13.42 24.70 -3.85
N PRO A 176 12.23 24.25 -4.32
CA PRO A 176 11.69 24.69 -5.59
C PRO A 176 11.15 26.13 -5.48
N LYS A 177 11.76 27.09 -6.21
CA LYS A 177 11.39 28.50 -6.19
C LYS A 177 10.53 28.94 -7.40
N SER A 178 10.31 28.05 -8.38
CA SER A 178 9.59 28.36 -9.61
C SER A 178 8.11 27.98 -9.53
N SER A 179 7.32 28.61 -10.41
CA SER A 179 5.92 28.29 -10.64
C SER A 179 5.71 27.91 -12.10
N MET A 180 4.62 27.17 -12.38
CA MET A 180 4.20 26.77 -13.71
C MET A 180 2.85 27.41 -14.04
N LYS A 181 2.55 27.56 -15.33
CA LYS A 181 1.21 28.00 -15.77
C LYS A 181 0.25 26.81 -15.65
N GLY A 182 -0.67 26.91 -14.73
CA GLY A 182 -1.66 25.85 -14.47
C GLY A 182 -2.60 25.61 -15.64
N GLY A 183 -3.00 26.66 -16.39
CA GLY A 183 -3.90 26.54 -17.53
C GLY A 183 -3.34 25.70 -18.67
N GLU A 184 -2.05 25.84 -19.00
CA GLU A 184 -1.40 25.02 -20.05
C GLU A 184 -1.33 23.53 -19.63
N LEU A 185 -1.07 23.26 -18.34
CA LEU A 185 -1.04 21.89 -17.82
C LEU A 185 -2.44 21.28 -17.78
N ARG A 186 -3.45 22.07 -17.42
CA ARG A 186 -4.84 21.63 -17.33
C ARG A 186 -5.44 21.32 -18.70
N SER A 187 -5.15 22.12 -19.72
CA SER A 187 -5.61 21.87 -21.09
C SER A 187 -4.99 20.59 -21.71
N GLU A 188 -3.72 20.29 -21.40
CA GLU A 188 -3.09 19.07 -21.90
C GLU A 188 -3.57 17.78 -21.20
N LEU A 189 -4.08 17.88 -19.97
CA LEU A 189 -4.70 16.73 -19.30
C LEU A 189 -6.00 16.28 -19.98
N CYS A 190 -6.54 17.08 -20.93
CA CYS A 190 -7.73 16.76 -21.72
C CYS A 190 -8.95 16.31 -20.89
N CYS A 191 -9.06 16.79 -19.65
CA CYS A 191 -10.15 16.44 -18.73
C CYS A 191 -11.23 17.52 -18.67
N GLU A 192 -11.29 18.42 -19.67
CA GLU A 192 -12.30 19.47 -19.75
C GLU A 192 -13.69 18.86 -19.95
N GLY A 193 -14.64 19.31 -19.12
CA GLY A 193 -16.02 18.85 -19.19
C GLY A 193 -16.51 18.11 -17.95
N PRO A 194 -17.79 17.74 -17.92
CA PRO A 194 -18.39 17.00 -16.80
C PRO A 194 -17.78 15.60 -16.66
N ILE A 195 -17.89 15.05 -15.44
CA ILE A 195 -17.46 13.68 -15.15
C ILE A 195 -18.16 12.71 -16.12
N SER A 196 -17.38 11.93 -16.85
CA SER A 196 -17.91 10.90 -17.75
C SER A 196 -18.70 9.83 -16.98
N ARG A 197 -19.61 9.12 -17.68
CA ARG A 197 -20.35 8.02 -17.04
C ARG A 197 -19.44 6.91 -16.52
N GLY A 198 -18.36 6.60 -17.26
CA GLY A 198 -17.38 5.61 -16.84
C GLY A 198 -16.62 6.02 -15.58
N GLU A 199 -16.17 7.28 -15.49
CA GLU A 199 -15.53 7.84 -14.30
C GLU A 199 -16.49 7.80 -13.09
N ARG A 200 -17.74 8.22 -13.28
CA ARG A 200 -18.75 8.20 -12.21
C ARG A 200 -19.02 6.77 -11.70
N ILE A 201 -19.18 5.81 -12.60
CA ILE A 201 -19.38 4.40 -12.23
C ILE A 201 -18.18 3.89 -11.44
N SER A 202 -16.96 4.23 -11.87
CA SER A 202 -15.73 3.82 -11.19
C SER A 202 -15.64 4.37 -9.77
N ILE A 203 -15.97 5.64 -9.56
CA ILE A 203 -16.01 6.27 -8.22
C ILE A 203 -17.09 5.61 -7.34
N ILE A 204 -18.28 5.38 -7.87
CA ILE A 204 -19.36 4.71 -7.15
C ILE A 204 -18.94 3.29 -6.74
N LEU A 205 -18.30 2.54 -7.64
CA LEU A 205 -17.81 1.19 -7.33
C LEU A 205 -16.71 1.20 -6.27
N ALA A 206 -15.84 2.23 -6.23
CA ALA A 206 -14.86 2.38 -5.16
C ALA A 206 -15.54 2.61 -3.80
N ILE A 207 -16.53 3.48 -3.75
CA ILE A 207 -17.31 3.74 -2.53
C ILE A 207 -18.04 2.46 -2.07
N ILE A 208 -18.69 1.75 -2.99
CA ILE A 208 -19.35 0.47 -2.71
C ILE A 208 -18.33 -0.55 -2.22
N PHE A 209 -17.15 -0.66 -2.84
CA PHE A 209 -16.09 -1.56 -2.41
C PHE A 209 -15.66 -1.28 -0.98
N ILE A 210 -15.29 -0.03 -0.66
CA ILE A 210 -14.83 0.35 0.68
C ILE A 210 -15.93 0.06 1.72
N SER A 211 -17.14 0.54 1.47
CA SER A 211 -18.26 0.39 2.42
C SER A 211 -18.62 -1.07 2.65
N SER A 212 -18.75 -1.86 1.58
CA SER A 212 -19.10 -3.27 1.69
C SER A 212 -17.99 -4.14 2.28
N ALA A 213 -16.72 -3.87 1.91
CA ALA A 213 -15.57 -4.56 2.50
C ALA A 213 -15.45 -4.27 4.01
N THR A 214 -15.69 -3.01 4.42
CA THR A 214 -15.73 -2.64 5.83
C THR A 214 -16.85 -3.37 6.56
N LEU A 215 -18.07 -3.40 6.02
CA LEU A 215 -19.21 -4.09 6.62
C LEU A 215 -18.98 -5.59 6.75
N LEU A 216 -18.49 -6.25 5.69
CA LEU A 216 -18.20 -7.68 5.70
C LEU A 216 -17.10 -8.01 6.72
N SER A 217 -16.03 -7.23 6.76
CA SER A 217 -14.94 -7.42 7.72
C SER A 217 -15.39 -7.22 9.16
N THR A 218 -16.19 -6.18 9.42
CA THR A 218 -16.77 -5.93 10.75
C THR A 218 -17.72 -7.05 11.17
N GLY A 219 -18.56 -7.55 10.25
CA GLY A 219 -19.45 -8.69 10.50
C GLY A 219 -18.69 -9.94 10.96
N VAL A 220 -17.61 -10.29 10.28
CA VAL A 220 -16.77 -11.44 10.67
C VAL A 220 -16.11 -11.20 12.03
N SER A 221 -15.63 -9.98 12.30
CA SER A 221 -15.01 -9.64 13.58
C SER A 221 -16.00 -9.74 14.75
N LEU A 222 -17.24 -9.28 14.57
CA LEU A 222 -18.30 -9.39 15.56
C LEU A 222 -18.66 -10.86 15.86
N ILE A 223 -18.71 -11.71 14.81
CA ILE A 223 -18.97 -13.14 14.98
C ILE A 223 -17.84 -13.80 15.76
N ASN A 224 -16.58 -13.47 15.44
CA ASN A 224 -15.42 -13.99 16.16
C ASN A 224 -15.37 -13.52 17.63
N ALA A 225 -15.75 -12.26 17.89
CA ALA A 225 -15.86 -11.73 19.25
C ALA A 225 -16.99 -12.41 20.06
N TYR A 226 -18.12 -12.70 19.41
CA TYR A 226 -19.23 -13.45 20.02
C TYR A 226 -18.81 -14.87 20.41
N GLN A 227 -18.10 -15.57 19.54
CA GLN A 227 -17.56 -16.92 19.82
C GLN A 227 -16.73 -16.98 21.10
N ASN A 228 -15.98 -15.92 21.40
CA ASN A 228 -15.13 -15.90 22.59
C ASN A 228 -15.90 -15.73 23.91
N ARG A 229 -17.15 -15.25 23.84
CA ARG A 229 -18.00 -14.95 24.99
C ARG A 229 -18.98 -16.10 25.31
N VAL A 230 -19.21 -17.02 24.39
CA VAL A 230 -20.23 -18.06 24.49
C VAL A 230 -19.59 -19.41 24.77
N ALA A 231 -20.21 -20.18 25.67
CA ALA A 231 -19.74 -21.50 26.06
C ALA A 231 -19.79 -22.51 24.88
N ALA A 232 -19.01 -23.59 24.98
CA ALA A 232 -18.83 -24.59 23.93
C ALA A 232 -20.10 -25.30 23.40
N GLU A 233 -21.23 -25.12 24.06
CA GLU A 233 -22.51 -25.76 23.69
C GLU A 233 -23.21 -25.14 22.46
N GLU A 234 -22.90 -23.89 22.11
CA GLU A 234 -23.49 -23.19 20.93
C GLU A 234 -22.66 -23.30 19.65
N CYS A 235 -21.77 -24.28 19.55
CA CYS A 235 -20.84 -24.43 18.44
C CYS A 235 -21.52 -24.58 17.05
N GLN A 236 -22.76 -25.08 16.98
CA GLN A 236 -23.48 -25.25 15.71
C GLN A 236 -23.98 -23.91 15.13
N ALA A 237 -24.54 -23.02 15.97
CA ALA A 237 -25.03 -21.72 15.53
C ALA A 237 -23.86 -20.84 15.03
N PHE A 238 -22.72 -20.94 15.69
CA PHE A 238 -21.51 -20.25 15.29
C PHE A 238 -20.97 -20.70 13.92
N ASN A 239 -20.86 -22.01 13.67
CA ASN A 239 -20.43 -22.54 12.37
C ASN A 239 -21.39 -22.11 11.24
N TRP A 240 -22.69 -22.04 11.53
CA TRP A 240 -23.68 -21.54 10.57
C TRP A 240 -23.45 -20.06 10.23
N LEU A 241 -23.18 -19.21 11.23
CA LEU A 241 -22.88 -17.78 11.04
C LEU A 241 -21.58 -17.58 10.22
N GLN A 242 -20.52 -18.30 10.53
CA GLN A 242 -19.27 -18.25 9.76
C GLN A 242 -19.47 -18.69 8.30
N ASN A 243 -20.18 -19.78 8.08
CA ASN A 243 -20.49 -20.26 6.73
C ASN A 243 -21.37 -19.28 5.96
N SER A 244 -22.32 -18.61 6.63
CA SER A 244 -23.14 -17.57 6.02
C SER A 244 -22.32 -16.36 5.58
N MET A 245 -21.33 -15.93 6.39
CA MET A 245 -20.40 -14.85 6.02
C MET A 245 -19.48 -15.25 4.88
N LEU A 246 -19.06 -16.51 4.83
CA LEU A 246 -18.28 -17.03 3.70
C LEU A 246 -19.10 -17.00 2.42
N ILE A 247 -20.32 -17.51 2.44
CA ILE A 247 -21.25 -17.47 1.30
C ILE A 247 -21.50 -16.03 0.85
N LEU A 248 -21.75 -15.13 1.79
CA LEU A 248 -21.95 -13.71 1.49
C LEU A 248 -20.72 -13.07 0.83
N SER A 249 -19.51 -13.41 1.29
CA SER A 249 -18.26 -12.93 0.69
C SER A 249 -18.03 -13.47 -0.71
N ILE A 250 -18.40 -14.74 -0.96
CA ILE A 250 -18.36 -15.34 -2.29
C ILE A 250 -19.36 -14.66 -3.23
N VAL A 251 -20.61 -14.49 -2.79
CA VAL A 251 -21.67 -13.83 -3.57
C VAL A 251 -21.27 -12.39 -3.89
N TRP A 252 -20.71 -11.67 -2.92
CA TRP A 252 -20.18 -10.32 -3.10
C TRP A 252 -19.07 -10.28 -4.16
N THR A 253 -18.12 -11.22 -4.10
CA THR A 253 -17.04 -11.33 -5.10
C THR A 253 -17.61 -11.60 -6.50
N LEU A 254 -18.51 -12.55 -6.61
CA LEU A 254 -19.17 -12.89 -7.88
C LEU A 254 -19.97 -11.71 -8.44
N ALA A 255 -20.62 -10.91 -7.58
CA ALA A 255 -21.33 -9.70 -7.99
C ALA A 255 -20.37 -8.66 -8.60
N PHE A 256 -19.20 -8.43 -8.00
CA PHE A 256 -18.18 -7.54 -8.56
C PHE A 256 -17.61 -8.09 -9.88
N LEU A 257 -17.33 -9.40 -9.97
CA LEU A 257 -16.87 -10.03 -11.21
C LEU A 257 -17.91 -9.91 -12.32
N TYR A 258 -19.18 -10.12 -11.99
CA TYR A 258 -20.29 -9.90 -12.94
C TYR A 258 -20.33 -8.44 -13.43
N ILE A 259 -20.20 -7.46 -12.52
CA ILE A 259 -20.20 -6.03 -12.85
C ILE A 259 -19.00 -5.69 -13.75
N PHE A 260 -17.82 -6.22 -13.49
CA PHE A 260 -16.62 -5.90 -14.27
C PHE A 260 -16.62 -6.53 -15.66
N PHE A 261 -17.06 -7.80 -15.80
CA PHE A 261 -16.82 -8.59 -16.99
C PHE A 261 -18.06 -8.92 -17.81
N ILE A 262 -19.25 -8.86 -17.21
CA ILE A 262 -20.49 -9.34 -17.87
C ILE A 262 -21.49 -8.21 -18.05
N HIS A 263 -21.73 -7.40 -17.00
CA HIS A 263 -22.73 -6.33 -17.10
C HIS A 263 -22.30 -5.25 -18.08
N LYS A 264 -23.23 -4.88 -18.98
CA LYS A 264 -22.98 -3.87 -20.02
C LYS A 264 -23.53 -2.51 -19.60
N PHE A 265 -22.63 -1.55 -19.42
CA PHE A 265 -22.96 -0.18 -19.07
C PHE A 265 -23.03 0.73 -20.31
N ARG A 266 -23.85 1.79 -20.24
CA ARG A 266 -23.80 2.91 -21.19
C ARG A 266 -22.67 3.84 -20.73
N LEU A 267 -21.45 3.60 -21.22
CA LEU A 267 -20.24 4.31 -20.79
C LEU A 267 -20.09 5.69 -21.45
N GLU A 268 -20.60 5.82 -22.68
CA GLU A 268 -20.57 7.06 -23.49
C GLU A 268 -21.91 7.30 -24.16
N ASP A 269 -22.26 8.57 -24.35
CA ASP A 269 -23.48 8.94 -25.07
C ASP A 269 -23.31 8.66 -26.57
N GLY A 270 -24.34 8.05 -27.17
CA GLY A 270 -24.33 7.67 -28.60
C GLY A 270 -23.61 6.36 -28.92
N LYS A 271 -22.87 5.76 -27.99
CA LYS A 271 -22.20 4.46 -28.19
C LYS A 271 -23.00 3.29 -27.62
N PRO A 272 -22.82 2.07 -28.17
CA PRO A 272 -23.45 0.87 -27.62
C PRO A 272 -22.97 0.58 -26.19
N ARG A 273 -23.77 -0.16 -25.41
CA ARG A 273 -23.41 -0.60 -24.08
C ARG A 273 -22.17 -1.49 -24.12
N GLY A 274 -21.18 -1.21 -23.28
CA GLY A 274 -19.93 -1.96 -23.17
C GLY A 274 -19.66 -2.52 -21.77
N ILE A 275 -18.83 -3.54 -21.70
CA ILE A 275 -18.35 -4.10 -20.43
C ILE A 275 -17.40 -3.13 -19.73
N LEU A 276 -17.40 -3.15 -18.40
CA LEU A 276 -16.62 -2.18 -17.61
C LEU A 276 -15.11 -2.48 -17.67
N LEU A 277 -14.68 -3.74 -17.71
CA LEU A 277 -13.28 -4.15 -17.77
C LEU A 277 -13.05 -5.19 -18.89
N PRO A 278 -12.74 -4.76 -20.13
CA PRO A 278 -12.30 -5.67 -21.20
C PRO A 278 -10.96 -6.33 -20.84
N LYS A 279 -10.74 -7.55 -21.32
CA LYS A 279 -9.54 -8.35 -21.03
C LYS A 279 -8.23 -7.63 -21.39
N GLU A 280 -8.26 -6.79 -22.41
CA GLU A 280 -7.12 -6.01 -22.88
C GLU A 280 -6.57 -5.07 -21.79
N TYR A 281 -7.43 -4.54 -20.91
CA TYR A 281 -7.01 -3.63 -19.84
C TYR A 281 -6.48 -4.32 -18.58
N ILE A 282 -6.57 -5.66 -18.49
CA ILE A 282 -6.11 -6.39 -17.29
C ILE A 282 -4.58 -6.36 -17.18
N LEU A 283 -3.86 -6.44 -18.31
CA LEU A 283 -2.40 -6.52 -18.38
C LEU A 283 -1.76 -5.39 -19.21
N HIS A 284 -2.49 -4.31 -19.49
CA HIS A 284 -2.03 -3.23 -20.38
C HIS A 284 -1.01 -2.30 -19.70
N ASP A 285 -0.07 -1.76 -20.51
CA ASP A 285 0.87 -0.66 -20.20
C ASP A 285 1.92 -0.88 -19.10
N LEU A 286 2.95 -1.71 -19.43
CA LEU A 286 4.17 -1.76 -18.63
C LEU A 286 5.30 -0.99 -19.34
N PRO A 287 5.86 0.10 -18.77
CA PRO A 287 6.94 0.84 -19.39
C PRO A 287 8.22 0.00 -19.43
N ARG A 288 8.81 -0.16 -20.64
CA ARG A 288 9.98 -1.05 -20.87
C ARG A 288 11.17 -0.76 -19.93
N LYS A 289 11.47 0.52 -19.68
CA LYS A 289 12.55 0.92 -18.75
C LYS A 289 12.25 0.55 -17.31
N GLY A 290 10.99 0.69 -16.88
CA GLY A 290 10.55 0.26 -15.56
C GLY A 290 10.68 -1.25 -15.38
N LEU A 291 10.36 -2.05 -16.42
CA LEU A 291 10.56 -3.51 -16.40
C LEU A 291 12.03 -3.89 -16.20
N LEU A 292 12.98 -3.14 -16.77
CA LEU A 292 14.42 -3.37 -16.55
C LEU A 292 14.80 -3.15 -15.07
N TRP A 293 14.30 -2.09 -14.43
CA TRP A 293 14.55 -1.87 -13.01
C TRP A 293 13.93 -2.96 -12.13
N ILE A 294 12.71 -3.40 -12.44
CA ILE A 294 12.05 -4.51 -11.75
C ILE A 294 12.89 -5.80 -11.92
N ALA A 295 13.33 -6.10 -13.14
CA ALA A 295 14.18 -7.26 -13.41
C ALA A 295 15.51 -7.17 -12.65
N ALA A 296 16.17 -6.00 -12.65
CA ALA A 296 17.39 -5.76 -11.90
C ALA A 296 17.19 -5.97 -10.40
N GLY A 297 16.12 -5.42 -9.82
CA GLY A 297 15.76 -5.64 -8.43
C GLY A 297 15.49 -7.11 -8.11
N GLY A 298 14.80 -7.82 -9.01
CA GLY A 298 14.57 -9.26 -8.90
C GLY A 298 15.87 -10.08 -8.90
N VAL A 299 16.80 -9.76 -9.81
CA VAL A 299 18.13 -10.41 -9.87
C VAL A 299 18.93 -10.14 -8.61
N VAL A 300 19.00 -8.88 -8.15
CA VAL A 300 19.69 -8.53 -6.90
C VAL A 300 19.07 -9.28 -5.71
N THR A 301 17.74 -9.30 -5.60
CA THR A 301 17.05 -10.07 -4.55
C THR A 301 17.40 -11.55 -4.60
N LEU A 302 17.41 -12.16 -5.80
CA LEU A 302 17.77 -13.57 -5.97
C LEU A 302 19.21 -13.87 -5.51
N ILE A 303 20.17 -13.02 -5.91
CA ILE A 303 21.57 -13.14 -5.50
C ILE A 303 21.68 -13.04 -3.96
N LEU A 304 21.05 -12.04 -3.35
CA LEU A 304 21.10 -11.84 -1.91
C LEU A 304 20.43 -12.99 -1.13
N VAL A 305 19.34 -13.55 -1.66
CA VAL A 305 18.69 -14.74 -1.08
C VAL A 305 19.58 -15.97 -1.17
N THR A 306 20.24 -16.20 -2.32
CA THR A 306 21.18 -17.33 -2.48
C THR A 306 22.40 -17.22 -1.57
N LEU A 307 22.87 -16.00 -1.33
CA LEU A 307 23.94 -15.68 -0.37
C LEU A 307 23.47 -15.73 1.11
N LYS A 308 22.19 -16.08 1.36
CA LYS A 308 21.56 -16.11 2.70
C LYS A 308 21.60 -14.77 3.45
N VAL A 309 21.74 -13.66 2.74
CA VAL A 309 21.78 -12.29 3.33
C VAL A 309 20.52 -11.99 4.15
N PRO A 310 19.27 -12.32 3.73
CA PRO A 310 18.07 -12.08 4.54
C PRO A 310 18.15 -12.77 5.91
N LYS A 311 18.70 -13.99 5.95
CA LYS A 311 18.90 -14.73 7.21
C LYS A 311 19.98 -14.09 8.08
N ALA A 312 21.06 -13.60 7.50
CA ALA A 312 22.11 -12.87 8.22
C ALA A 312 21.59 -11.55 8.80
N VAL A 313 20.82 -10.78 8.01
CA VAL A 313 20.17 -9.53 8.44
C VAL A 313 19.23 -9.78 9.62
N ALA A 314 18.41 -10.82 9.53
CA ALA A 314 17.51 -11.18 10.63
C ALA A 314 18.29 -11.67 11.87
N GLY A 315 19.41 -12.35 11.69
CA GLY A 315 20.32 -12.77 12.78
C GLY A 315 20.93 -11.56 13.51
N LEU A 316 21.31 -10.50 12.80
CA LEU A 316 21.76 -9.25 13.43
C LEU A 316 20.66 -8.64 14.31
N ALA A 317 19.43 -8.63 13.85
CA ALA A 317 18.31 -8.16 14.66
C ALA A 317 18.19 -8.95 15.97
N VAL A 318 18.29 -10.27 15.92
CA VAL A 318 18.25 -11.14 17.12
C VAL A 318 19.36 -10.78 18.11
N THR A 319 20.61 -10.62 17.65
CA THR A 319 21.75 -10.33 18.55
C THR A 319 21.64 -8.96 19.24
N TRP A 320 21.06 -7.98 18.56
CA TRP A 320 20.90 -6.62 19.14
C TRP A 320 19.70 -6.55 20.10
N ILE A 321 18.63 -7.28 19.81
CA ILE A 321 17.42 -7.32 20.64
C ILE A 321 17.67 -7.95 22.00
N THR A 322 18.48 -9.01 22.07
CA THR A 322 18.72 -9.76 23.33
C THR A 322 19.34 -8.91 24.43
N ASN A 323 19.95 -7.78 24.09
CA ASN A 323 20.60 -6.87 25.04
C ASN A 323 19.75 -5.66 25.41
N GLU A 324 18.58 -5.46 24.75
CA GLU A 324 17.80 -4.23 24.93
C GLU A 324 16.58 -4.47 25.84
N ARG A 325 16.35 -3.55 26.78
CA ARG A 325 15.22 -3.59 27.73
C ARG A 325 14.10 -2.62 27.39
N SER A 326 14.38 -1.60 26.56
CA SER A 326 13.38 -0.62 26.13
C SER A 326 12.59 -1.14 24.93
N ALA A 327 11.27 -1.27 25.07
CA ALA A 327 10.37 -1.68 23.98
C ALA A 327 10.54 -0.77 22.74
N PHE A 328 10.57 0.56 22.96
CA PHE A 328 10.73 1.51 21.87
C PHE A 328 12.06 1.35 21.13
N LEU A 329 13.17 1.19 21.85
CA LEU A 329 14.49 1.04 21.22
C LEU A 329 14.61 -0.30 20.48
N LEU A 330 14.02 -1.36 21.03
CA LEU A 330 13.92 -2.66 20.36
C LEU A 330 13.19 -2.52 19.02
N LEU A 331 12.00 -1.91 19.02
CA LEU A 331 11.22 -1.67 17.81
C LEU A 331 11.97 -0.78 16.82
N LEU A 332 12.69 0.22 17.28
CA LEU A 332 13.51 1.11 16.45
C LEU A 332 14.66 0.35 15.77
N ILE A 333 15.36 -0.51 16.48
CA ILE A 333 16.45 -1.34 15.92
C ILE A 333 15.91 -2.26 14.85
N VAL A 334 14.84 -3.00 15.15
CA VAL A 334 14.19 -3.91 14.19
C VAL A 334 13.71 -3.17 12.95
N GLY A 335 13.05 -2.03 13.15
CA GLY A 335 12.58 -1.18 12.07
C GLY A 335 13.72 -0.62 11.22
N ALA A 336 14.84 -0.21 11.85
CA ALA A 336 16.02 0.27 11.12
C ALA A 336 16.59 -0.82 10.21
N ILE A 337 16.77 -2.04 10.74
CA ILE A 337 17.26 -3.17 9.97
C ILE A 337 16.32 -3.46 8.78
N ALA A 338 15.01 -3.50 9.02
CA ALA A 338 14.02 -3.73 7.96
C ALA A 338 14.05 -2.61 6.90
N THR A 339 14.05 -1.33 7.31
CA THR A 339 14.06 -0.17 6.42
C THR A 339 15.27 -0.17 5.48
N PHE A 340 16.48 -0.38 6.03
CA PHE A 340 17.69 -0.31 5.20
C PHE A 340 17.92 -1.59 4.38
N ALA A 341 17.50 -2.74 4.89
CA ALA A 341 17.57 -3.99 4.13
C ALA A 341 16.62 -3.99 2.92
N THR A 342 15.43 -3.40 3.05
CA THR A 342 14.46 -3.33 1.95
C THR A 342 14.90 -2.42 0.79
N GLU A 343 15.88 -1.52 1.01
CA GLU A 343 16.46 -0.74 -0.08
C GLU A 343 17.25 -1.59 -1.10
N LEU A 344 17.68 -2.77 -0.69
CA LEU A 344 18.47 -3.69 -1.51
C LEU A 344 17.69 -4.94 -1.92
N MET A 345 16.60 -5.27 -1.22
CA MET A 345 15.85 -6.51 -1.38
C MET A 345 14.35 -6.25 -1.37
N SER A 346 13.59 -7.19 -1.93
CA SER A 346 12.11 -7.14 -1.90
C SER A 346 11.56 -7.03 -0.47
N ASN A 347 10.61 -6.11 -0.26
CA ASN A 347 9.90 -5.90 1.00
C ASN A 347 9.37 -7.20 1.60
N THR A 348 8.72 -8.03 0.77
CA THR A 348 8.16 -9.33 1.18
C THR A 348 9.24 -10.31 1.65
N VAL A 349 10.39 -10.34 0.98
CA VAL A 349 11.50 -11.23 1.36
C VAL A 349 12.06 -10.85 2.72
N ILE A 350 12.29 -9.56 2.96
CA ILE A 350 12.75 -9.05 4.25
C ILE A 350 11.71 -9.31 5.34
N GLN A 351 10.45 -8.99 5.08
CA GLN A 351 9.36 -9.22 6.02
C GLN A 351 9.32 -10.69 6.46
N ILE A 352 9.25 -11.65 5.53
CA ILE A 352 9.15 -13.07 5.85
C ILE A 352 10.41 -13.55 6.57
N ALA A 353 11.60 -13.17 6.11
CA ALA A 353 12.85 -13.59 6.74
C ALA A 353 12.96 -13.11 8.20
N MET A 354 12.62 -11.83 8.44
CA MET A 354 12.64 -11.28 9.80
C MET A 354 11.54 -11.88 10.68
N PHE A 355 10.35 -12.15 10.15
CA PHE A 355 9.30 -12.85 10.89
C PHE A 355 9.76 -14.23 11.38
N ILE A 356 10.27 -15.05 10.47
CA ILE A 356 10.73 -16.42 10.83
C ILE A 356 11.84 -16.35 11.90
N SER A 357 12.78 -15.42 11.76
CA SER A 357 13.93 -15.34 12.65
C SER A 357 13.61 -14.71 14.00
N LEU A 358 12.67 -13.77 14.06
CA LEU A 358 12.30 -13.07 15.30
C LEU A 358 11.11 -13.71 16.02
N PHE A 359 10.40 -14.64 15.38
CA PHE A 359 9.27 -15.31 16.01
C PHE A 359 9.60 -15.98 17.36
N PRO A 360 10.75 -16.64 17.56
CA PRO A 360 11.10 -17.19 18.88
C PRO A 360 11.16 -16.11 19.96
N LEU A 361 11.59 -14.88 19.64
CA LEU A 361 11.66 -13.78 20.59
C LEU A 361 10.27 -13.28 21.02
N THR A 362 9.25 -13.45 20.18
CA THR A 362 7.88 -13.06 20.54
C THR A 362 7.31 -13.93 21.67
N LYS A 363 7.87 -15.13 21.88
CA LYS A 363 7.53 -15.99 23.02
C LYS A 363 8.18 -15.54 24.33
N VAL A 364 9.34 -14.90 24.22
CA VAL A 364 10.08 -14.34 25.37
C VAL A 364 9.52 -12.98 25.77
N TYR A 365 9.07 -12.20 24.77
CA TYR A 365 8.51 -10.86 24.95
C TYR A 365 7.10 -10.79 24.32
N PRO A 366 6.09 -11.44 24.92
CA PRO A 366 4.74 -11.56 24.32
C PRO A 366 4.07 -10.20 24.12
N ASP A 367 4.29 -9.25 25.03
CA ASP A 367 3.65 -7.93 25.02
C ASP A 367 4.04 -7.05 23.82
N ILE A 368 5.28 -7.21 23.32
CA ILE A 368 5.81 -6.43 22.19
C ILE A 368 5.99 -7.27 20.92
N GLY A 369 5.73 -8.57 20.99
CA GLY A 369 5.94 -9.47 19.86
C GLY A 369 5.14 -9.09 18.63
N TRP A 370 3.86 -8.80 18.76
CA TRP A 370 3.01 -8.37 17.66
C TRP A 370 3.41 -6.98 17.12
N GLN A 371 3.81 -6.05 18.01
CA GLN A 371 4.31 -4.72 17.60
C GLN A 371 5.58 -4.84 16.77
N THR A 372 6.49 -5.74 17.15
CA THR A 372 7.70 -6.04 16.40
C THR A 372 7.37 -6.45 14.96
N MET A 373 6.43 -7.38 14.80
CA MET A 373 5.99 -7.84 13.49
C MET A 373 5.31 -6.75 12.66
N LEU A 374 4.51 -5.89 13.32
CA LEU A 374 3.88 -4.75 12.68
C LEU A 374 4.92 -3.71 12.21
N VAL A 375 5.91 -3.39 13.05
CA VAL A 375 7.02 -2.48 12.67
C VAL A 375 7.78 -3.04 11.47
N ILE A 376 8.16 -4.32 11.46
CA ILE A 376 8.82 -4.95 10.31
C ILE A 376 7.98 -4.77 9.04
N THR A 377 6.68 -5.01 9.12
CA THR A 377 5.78 -4.90 7.97
C THR A 377 5.73 -3.49 7.41
N LEU A 378 5.53 -2.50 8.26
CA LEU A 378 5.40 -1.10 7.83
C LEU A 378 6.75 -0.55 7.35
N THR A 379 7.82 -0.81 8.08
CA THR A 379 9.16 -0.30 7.73
C THR A 379 9.76 -0.99 6.52
N SER A 380 9.46 -2.27 6.27
CA SER A 380 9.84 -2.92 5.01
C SER A 380 9.14 -2.29 3.79
N GLY A 381 7.98 -1.64 3.96
CA GLY A 381 7.34 -0.83 2.92
C GLY A 381 8.01 0.52 2.66
N CYS A 382 8.94 0.96 3.54
CA CYS A 382 9.62 2.26 3.48
C CYS A 382 10.90 2.20 2.64
N ALA A 383 10.77 1.90 1.35
CA ALA A 383 11.89 1.93 0.41
C ALA A 383 11.86 3.25 -0.37
N PHE A 384 12.56 4.27 0.11
CA PHE A 384 12.48 5.63 -0.41
C PHE A 384 13.75 6.11 -1.13
N MET A 385 14.84 5.35 -1.07
CA MET A 385 16.14 5.73 -1.67
C MET A 385 16.41 5.02 -2.99
N SER A 386 16.12 3.73 -3.07
CA SER A 386 16.62 2.87 -4.14
C SER A 386 15.59 2.66 -5.26
N PRO A 387 16.01 2.80 -6.54
CA PRO A 387 15.15 2.48 -7.67
C PRO A 387 14.88 0.97 -7.85
N ILE A 388 15.68 0.10 -7.24
CA ILE A 388 15.57 -1.36 -7.37
C ILE A 388 14.80 -2.01 -6.23
N ALA A 389 14.50 -1.27 -5.16
CA ALA A 389 13.90 -1.80 -3.94
C ALA A 389 12.50 -2.40 -4.16
N THR A 390 11.67 -1.73 -4.93
CA THR A 390 10.30 -2.16 -5.23
C THR A 390 9.97 -2.02 -6.71
N PRO A 391 9.01 -2.82 -7.23
CA PRO A 391 8.53 -2.63 -8.60
C PRO A 391 7.99 -1.22 -8.88
N SER A 392 7.33 -0.59 -7.92
CA SER A 392 6.86 0.80 -8.02
C SER A 392 8.03 1.78 -8.18
N ASN A 393 9.10 1.63 -7.39
CA ASN A 393 10.30 2.45 -7.53
C ASN A 393 10.92 2.27 -8.92
N GLY A 394 11.09 1.02 -9.37
CA GLY A 394 11.65 0.71 -10.69
C GLY A 394 10.86 1.35 -11.84
N LEU A 395 9.54 1.27 -11.80
CA LEU A 395 8.67 1.89 -12.79
C LEU A 395 8.81 3.42 -12.77
N GLY A 396 8.73 4.02 -11.60
CA GLY A 396 8.81 5.46 -11.43
C GLY A 396 10.13 6.03 -11.92
N PHE A 397 11.23 5.51 -11.43
CA PHE A 397 12.57 5.98 -11.83
C PHE A 397 12.89 5.66 -13.30
N GLY A 398 12.34 4.56 -13.84
CA GLY A 398 12.46 4.23 -15.25
C GLY A 398 11.75 5.17 -16.21
N SER A 399 10.76 5.95 -15.75
CA SER A 399 10.02 6.93 -16.55
C SER A 399 10.79 8.25 -16.77
N ILE A 400 11.82 8.52 -15.97
CA ILE A 400 12.57 9.78 -16.04
C ILE A 400 13.76 9.67 -17.00
N LYS A 401 13.97 10.71 -17.82
CA LYS A 401 15.13 10.77 -18.74
C LYS A 401 16.46 11.02 -18.01
N LYS A 402 16.46 11.89 -17.00
CA LYS A 402 17.65 12.27 -16.23
C LYS A 402 17.29 12.36 -14.75
N LEU A 403 17.93 11.54 -13.92
CA LEU A 403 17.73 11.48 -12.47
C LEU A 403 18.82 12.29 -11.75
N SER A 404 18.45 13.06 -10.73
CA SER A 404 19.39 13.72 -9.83
C SER A 404 19.69 12.81 -8.63
N LEU A 405 20.65 11.88 -8.80
CA LEU A 405 21.04 10.91 -7.78
C LEU A 405 21.35 11.52 -6.40
N PRO A 406 22.14 12.64 -6.29
CA PRO A 406 22.44 13.21 -4.97
C PRO A 406 21.19 13.65 -4.23
N HIS A 407 20.26 14.33 -4.93
CA HIS A 407 19.01 14.77 -4.30
C HIS A 407 18.09 13.60 -3.94
N MET A 408 18.04 12.58 -4.78
CA MET A 408 17.28 11.36 -4.51
C MET A 408 17.79 10.64 -3.26
N LEU A 409 19.10 10.38 -3.17
CA LEU A 409 19.69 9.68 -2.04
C LEU A 409 19.56 10.49 -0.74
N THR A 410 19.81 11.80 -0.79
CA THR A 410 19.69 12.67 0.40
C THR A 410 18.24 12.72 0.89
N ALA A 411 17.28 12.96 -0.02
CA ALA A 411 15.87 12.99 0.34
C ALA A 411 15.39 11.64 0.86
N GLY A 412 15.75 10.55 0.17
CA GLY A 412 15.38 9.20 0.57
C GLY A 412 15.93 8.79 1.94
N MET A 413 17.20 9.12 2.24
CA MET A 413 17.80 8.87 3.54
C MET A 413 17.05 9.61 4.66
N LEU A 414 16.76 10.90 4.46
CA LEU A 414 15.98 11.67 5.42
C LEU A 414 14.57 11.10 5.62
N MET A 415 13.94 10.64 4.54
CA MET A 415 12.62 10.03 4.60
C MET A 415 12.65 8.67 5.30
N ASN A 416 13.67 7.86 5.08
CA ASN A 416 13.85 6.58 5.78
C ASN A 416 14.01 6.79 7.29
N ILE A 417 14.82 7.75 7.69
CA ILE A 417 15.01 8.09 9.13
C ILE A 417 13.70 8.61 9.73
N PHE A 418 13.04 9.54 9.04
CA PHE A 418 11.76 10.10 9.51
C PHE A 418 10.68 9.04 9.64
N SER A 419 10.48 8.21 8.60
CA SER A 419 9.47 7.15 8.62
C SER A 419 9.75 6.09 9.67
N LEU A 420 11.01 5.70 9.86
CA LEU A 420 11.43 4.77 10.90
C LEU A 420 11.01 5.26 12.29
N VAL A 421 11.35 6.50 12.64
CA VAL A 421 11.01 7.07 13.96
C VAL A 421 9.48 7.23 14.10
N ALA A 422 8.82 7.77 13.08
CA ALA A 422 7.38 7.99 13.11
C ALA A 422 6.59 6.68 13.23
N ILE A 423 6.92 5.65 12.43
CA ILE A 423 6.26 4.35 12.49
C ILE A 423 6.50 3.67 13.84
N THR A 424 7.75 3.68 14.31
CA THR A 424 8.09 3.06 15.61
C THR A 424 7.32 3.72 16.75
N ALA A 425 7.29 5.05 16.80
CA ALA A 425 6.52 5.78 17.80
C ALA A 425 5.02 5.50 17.69
N TRP A 426 4.48 5.48 16.48
CA TRP A 426 3.07 5.22 16.24
C TRP A 426 2.65 3.83 16.68
N VAL A 427 3.44 2.81 16.31
CA VAL A 427 3.17 1.41 16.68
C VAL A 427 3.33 1.19 18.19
N ASN A 428 4.28 1.86 18.82
CA ASN A 428 4.52 1.69 20.25
C ASN A 428 3.47 2.39 21.12
N TYR A 429 2.99 3.58 20.73
CA TYR A 429 2.15 4.40 21.58
C TYR A 429 0.70 4.54 21.10
N VAL A 430 0.45 4.62 19.80
CA VAL A 430 -0.88 4.94 19.26
C VAL A 430 -1.67 3.68 18.91
N VAL A 431 -1.06 2.72 18.21
CA VAL A 431 -1.76 1.52 17.76
C VAL A 431 -2.37 0.72 18.93
N PRO A 432 -1.67 0.50 20.06
CA PRO A 432 -2.26 -0.21 21.20
C PRO A 432 -3.55 0.45 21.71
N ILE A 433 -3.55 1.80 21.81
CA ILE A 433 -4.72 2.57 22.26
C ILE A 433 -5.89 2.40 21.30
N VAL A 434 -5.63 2.54 19.99
CA VAL A 434 -6.69 2.40 18.99
C VAL A 434 -7.26 0.98 18.98
N LEU A 435 -6.42 -0.03 19.12
CA LEU A 435 -6.88 -1.44 19.11
C LEU A 435 -7.74 -1.78 20.33
N THR A 436 -7.62 -1.08 21.46
CA THR A 436 -8.56 -1.27 22.60
C THR A 436 -10.00 -0.94 22.25
N TRP A 437 -10.23 -0.08 21.24
CA TRP A 437 -11.58 0.24 20.78
C TRP A 437 -12.25 -0.91 20.00
N PHE A 438 -11.46 -1.91 19.57
CA PHE A 438 -11.88 -3.06 18.77
C PHE A 438 -11.69 -4.39 19.54
N ALA A 439 -11.35 -4.34 20.83
CA ALA A 439 -11.09 -5.49 21.69
C ALA A 439 -12.37 -6.18 22.19
#